data_b64e6d7cecdadf043a2985178deec0ea
#
_entry.id   b64e6d7cecdadf043a2985178deec0ea
#
_cell.length_a   1.000
_cell.length_b   1.000
_cell.length_c   1.000
_cell.angle_alpha   90.00
_cell.angle_beta   90.00
_cell.angle_gamma   90.00
#
_symmetry.space_group_name_H-M   'P 1'
#
loop_
_entity.id
_entity.type
_entity.pdbx_description
1 polymer ?
#
loop_
_entity_poly.entity_id
_entity_poly.type
_entity_poly.pdbx_seq_one_letter_code
_entity_poly.pdbx_strand_id
1 'polypeptide(L)'
;MPNAIAYANNDVALVAWSYPEKITSCLGFAVYRAESGKTTWEALPAWVGFQGEANPNHEHKTTEIWPVQKFSWKDVTARRGGAYRYKIVPMVGNPGHLTADTSNGVETNEVSLRPEHGSISAYFNRGILSTQFVARQLPSTQSGGPSSAALKDRIDQPGDPLRQALAGQMLEALQLLLDRAEREDGHCYLALYELNDPQMVAKLSGNKRISIILSNTGTDDGTNAAARAALHDSGVDIQDRFLPGGHLGHNKFVVYVDNQNKPKAVQTGSTNWSDTGICAQSNNTIIIESEEVASFYFDYWQKLKEQGNSQDTAFRSENNTPRTATVDNNDVTLWFSPNTQASTKTRTSGTPADMAMVFDLIDNAKTGILFLLFQPGTPSVADEIEKAAQSRTDLFVRGAVTDPKVAEEFDQIDLYHRGSHPPDTVVPATEVKDQFSFWEKEILKTSGAHAIIHDKIVVIDPFGDQPVVCTGSHNDGYRASYMNDENLLIIRGNRELAQAYAAHCWDVYDHYRWRFVLSKQGEAAFSALDTTDSWQDKYFSDPEIKGEIAFFTAGAPGAKVAEPEPVPV
;
A
#
# COMPACT_ATOMS: atom_id res chain seq x y z
N MET A 1 -25.68 19.30 -2.12
CA MET A 1 -25.69 18.83 -3.53
C MET A 1 -24.96 17.51 -3.59
N PRO A 2 -25.32 16.61 -4.49
CA PRO A 2 -24.55 15.37 -4.70
C PRO A 2 -23.12 15.71 -5.11
N ASN A 3 -22.15 14.88 -4.64
CA ASN A 3 -20.73 15.03 -4.95
C ASN A 3 -20.17 13.69 -5.43
N ALA A 4 -19.18 13.75 -6.31
CA ALA A 4 -18.38 12.58 -6.68
C ALA A 4 -16.93 12.99 -6.93
N ILE A 5 -16.02 12.08 -6.62
CA ILE A 5 -14.59 12.24 -6.81
C ILE A 5 -13.96 10.91 -7.17
N ALA A 6 -12.88 10.94 -7.92
CA ALA A 6 -12.04 9.79 -8.18
C ALA A 6 -10.60 10.07 -7.73
N TYR A 7 -9.94 9.03 -7.22
CA TYR A 7 -8.53 8.96 -6.90
C TYR A 7 -7.93 7.76 -7.62
N ALA A 8 -6.66 7.80 -7.94
CA ALA A 8 -6.02 6.64 -8.58
C ALA A 8 -4.58 6.48 -8.10
N ASN A 9 -4.14 5.24 -8.10
CA ASN A 9 -2.72 4.90 -8.15
C ASN A 9 -2.38 4.38 -9.56
N ASN A 10 -1.24 3.72 -9.72
CA ASN A 10 -0.82 3.18 -11.01
C ASN A 10 -1.68 1.97 -11.51
N ASP A 11 -2.59 1.42 -10.69
CA ASP A 11 -3.30 0.17 -10.99
C ASP A 11 -4.82 0.22 -10.80
N VAL A 12 -5.33 1.08 -9.91
CA VAL A 12 -6.74 1.11 -9.54
C VAL A 12 -7.25 2.54 -9.43
N ALA A 13 -8.49 2.77 -9.83
CA ALA A 13 -9.21 3.98 -9.53
C ALA A 13 -10.25 3.72 -8.43
N LEU A 14 -10.18 4.52 -7.36
CA LEU A 14 -11.17 4.57 -6.29
C LEU A 14 -12.14 5.71 -6.59
N VAL A 15 -13.41 5.39 -6.75
CA VAL A 15 -14.48 6.34 -7.00
C VAL A 15 -15.35 6.43 -5.76
N ALA A 16 -15.58 7.63 -5.25
CA ALA A 16 -16.43 7.87 -4.09
C ALA A 16 -17.47 8.95 -4.42
N TRP A 17 -18.64 8.82 -3.82
CA TRP A 17 -19.73 9.80 -4.01
C TRP A 17 -20.59 9.92 -2.77
N SER A 18 -21.34 11.00 -2.71
CA SER A 18 -22.28 11.26 -1.63
C SER A 18 -23.54 11.97 -2.14
N TYR A 19 -24.65 11.72 -1.46
CA TYR A 19 -25.90 12.45 -1.64
C TYR A 19 -26.32 13.04 -0.30
N PRO A 20 -27.03 14.17 -0.29
CA PRO A 20 -27.42 14.84 0.96
C PRO A 20 -28.47 14.05 1.73
N GLU A 21 -29.27 13.24 1.02
CA GLU A 21 -30.37 12.45 1.56
C GLU A 21 -30.58 11.15 0.77
N LYS A 22 -31.29 10.20 1.35
CA LYS A 22 -31.69 8.95 0.72
C LYS A 22 -32.53 9.21 -0.54
N ILE A 23 -32.22 8.49 -1.61
CA ILE A 23 -32.96 8.58 -2.88
C ILE A 23 -34.09 7.56 -2.88
N THR A 24 -35.33 8.03 -2.99
CA THR A 24 -36.52 7.17 -3.00
C THR A 24 -36.50 6.20 -4.17
N SER A 25 -36.82 4.91 -3.87
CA SER A 25 -36.84 3.80 -4.83
C SER A 25 -35.51 3.54 -5.55
N CYS A 26 -34.39 4.06 -5.06
CA CYS A 26 -33.07 3.81 -5.62
C CYS A 26 -32.55 2.45 -5.15
N LEU A 27 -32.34 1.53 -6.07
CA LEU A 27 -31.80 0.19 -5.81
C LEU A 27 -30.27 0.10 -5.99
N GLY A 28 -29.59 1.22 -6.09
CA GLY A 28 -28.13 1.33 -6.22
C GLY A 28 -27.75 2.28 -7.35
N PHE A 29 -26.49 2.27 -7.70
CA PHE A 29 -25.91 3.19 -8.69
C PHE A 29 -25.35 2.45 -9.88
N ALA A 30 -25.64 2.92 -11.09
CA ALA A 30 -24.84 2.61 -12.27
C ALA A 30 -23.57 3.46 -12.24
N VAL A 31 -22.43 2.81 -12.45
CA VAL A 31 -21.12 3.46 -12.54
C VAL A 31 -20.63 3.34 -13.96
N TYR A 32 -20.40 4.48 -14.59
CA TYR A 32 -19.90 4.56 -15.94
C TYR A 32 -18.48 5.12 -15.94
N ARG A 33 -17.69 4.69 -16.92
CA ARG A 33 -16.34 5.17 -17.18
C ARG A 33 -16.25 5.76 -18.59
N ALA A 34 -15.53 6.87 -18.73
CA ALA A 34 -15.12 7.42 -20.02
C ALA A 34 -13.61 7.65 -20.01
N GLU A 35 -12.92 7.24 -21.10
CA GLU A 35 -11.52 7.61 -21.30
C GLU A 35 -11.41 9.12 -21.55
N SER A 36 -10.29 9.71 -21.13
CA SER A 36 -10.01 11.13 -21.36
C SER A 36 -10.16 11.49 -22.85
N GLY A 37 -10.79 12.63 -23.08
CA GLY A 37 -11.09 13.12 -24.44
C GLY A 37 -12.23 12.40 -25.17
N LYS A 38 -12.80 11.32 -24.61
CA LYS A 38 -13.98 10.64 -25.18
C LYS A 38 -15.27 11.15 -24.54
N THR A 39 -16.34 11.16 -25.32
CA THR A 39 -17.70 11.50 -24.88
C THR A 39 -18.58 10.28 -24.62
N THR A 40 -18.11 9.09 -25.00
CA THR A 40 -18.83 7.82 -24.81
C THR A 40 -18.57 7.28 -23.41
N TRP A 41 -19.66 6.90 -22.74
CA TRP A 41 -19.65 6.28 -21.44
C TRP A 41 -19.88 4.79 -21.53
N GLU A 42 -19.07 4.00 -20.85
CA GLU A 42 -19.17 2.55 -20.72
C GLU A 42 -19.63 2.21 -19.30
N ALA A 43 -20.72 1.46 -19.17
CA ALA A 43 -21.18 0.97 -17.88
C ALA A 43 -20.23 -0.12 -17.37
N LEU A 44 -19.74 0.02 -16.13
CA LEU A 44 -18.81 -0.92 -15.53
C LEU A 44 -19.48 -2.25 -15.17
N PRO A 45 -18.72 -3.37 -15.14
CA PRO A 45 -19.25 -4.68 -14.80
C PRO A 45 -19.46 -4.84 -13.28
N ALA A 46 -20.50 -5.57 -12.90
CA ALA A 46 -20.78 -6.03 -11.54
C ALA A 46 -21.10 -7.54 -11.54
N TRP A 47 -20.84 -8.20 -10.41
CA TRP A 47 -20.94 -9.66 -10.28
C TRP A 47 -21.99 -10.13 -9.28
N VAL A 48 -22.60 -9.21 -8.54
CA VAL A 48 -23.60 -9.49 -7.50
C VAL A 48 -24.99 -9.11 -8.01
N GLY A 49 -25.88 -10.09 -8.11
CA GLY A 49 -27.29 -9.89 -8.51
C GLY A 49 -28.22 -9.64 -7.34
N PHE A 50 -29.48 -9.35 -7.63
CA PHE A 50 -30.51 -9.17 -6.61
C PHE A 50 -30.87 -10.49 -5.91
N GLN A 51 -31.43 -10.37 -4.72
CA GLN A 51 -31.92 -11.52 -3.95
C GLN A 51 -32.88 -12.38 -4.80
N GLY A 52 -32.56 -13.68 -4.91
CA GLY A 52 -33.26 -14.61 -5.77
C GLY A 52 -32.66 -14.80 -7.17
N GLU A 53 -31.70 -13.98 -7.58
CA GLU A 53 -30.94 -14.19 -8.80
C GLU A 53 -29.67 -15.02 -8.51
N ALA A 54 -29.67 -16.29 -8.93
CA ALA A 54 -28.48 -17.12 -8.81
C ALA A 54 -27.45 -16.76 -9.88
N ASN A 55 -26.17 -16.65 -9.50
CA ASN A 55 -25.05 -16.47 -10.41
C ASN A 55 -23.97 -17.56 -10.24
N PRO A 56 -24.31 -18.84 -10.48
CA PRO A 56 -23.41 -19.96 -10.24
C PRO A 56 -22.17 -19.97 -11.16
N ASN A 57 -22.26 -19.30 -12.30
CA ASN A 57 -21.17 -19.23 -13.29
C ASN A 57 -20.27 -17.99 -13.10
N HIS A 58 -20.53 -17.17 -12.06
CA HIS A 58 -19.80 -15.92 -11.84
C HIS A 58 -19.78 -14.99 -13.08
N GLU A 59 -20.89 -14.94 -13.79
CA GLU A 59 -21.07 -14.01 -14.92
C GLU A 59 -21.14 -12.58 -14.39
N HIS A 60 -20.79 -11.62 -15.24
CA HIS A 60 -20.95 -10.21 -14.92
C HIS A 60 -22.08 -9.62 -15.77
N LYS A 61 -22.80 -8.67 -15.18
CA LYS A 61 -23.71 -7.75 -15.88
C LYS A 61 -23.21 -6.32 -15.68
N THR A 62 -23.75 -5.39 -16.45
CA THR A 62 -23.41 -3.97 -16.20
C THR A 62 -24.02 -3.48 -14.89
N THR A 63 -23.44 -2.44 -14.31
CA THR A 63 -23.98 -1.78 -13.11
C THR A 63 -25.37 -1.14 -13.35
N GLU A 64 -25.85 -1.07 -14.58
CA GLU A 64 -27.21 -0.70 -14.91
C GLU A 64 -28.23 -1.80 -14.54
N ILE A 65 -27.79 -3.07 -14.59
CA ILE A 65 -28.62 -4.24 -14.31
C ILE A 65 -28.40 -4.71 -12.87
N TRP A 66 -27.14 -4.75 -12.42
CA TRP A 66 -26.73 -5.07 -11.07
C TRP A 66 -26.04 -3.83 -10.43
N PRO A 67 -26.84 -2.90 -9.89
CA PRO A 67 -26.32 -1.61 -9.45
C PRO A 67 -25.49 -1.74 -8.18
N VAL A 68 -24.58 -0.79 -7.98
CA VAL A 68 -23.71 -0.72 -6.82
C VAL A 68 -24.50 -0.22 -5.61
N GLN A 69 -24.67 -1.04 -4.58
CA GLN A 69 -25.31 -0.68 -3.31
C GLN A 69 -24.28 -0.22 -2.26
N LYS A 70 -23.42 0.70 -2.67
CA LYS A 70 -22.39 1.36 -1.84
C LYS A 70 -22.27 2.81 -2.33
N PHE A 71 -21.52 3.63 -1.59
CA PHE A 71 -21.16 4.99 -1.96
C PHE A 71 -19.67 5.09 -2.40
N SER A 72 -19.10 3.97 -2.78
CA SER A 72 -17.77 3.89 -3.37
C SER A 72 -17.66 2.70 -4.32
N TRP A 73 -16.73 2.79 -5.25
CA TRP A 73 -16.41 1.72 -6.20
C TRP A 73 -14.91 1.70 -6.51
N LYS A 74 -14.35 0.51 -6.63
CA LYS A 74 -12.98 0.31 -7.11
C LYS A 74 -13.01 -0.19 -8.55
N ASP A 75 -12.52 0.62 -9.49
CA ASP A 75 -12.35 0.17 -10.86
C ASP A 75 -10.99 -0.50 -11.04
N VAL A 76 -11.00 -1.82 -10.93
CA VAL A 76 -9.83 -2.68 -11.16
C VAL A 76 -9.68 -3.07 -12.63
N THR A 77 -10.59 -2.61 -13.50
CA THR A 77 -10.59 -2.89 -14.94
C THR A 77 -10.00 -1.75 -15.76
N ALA A 78 -9.73 -0.60 -15.13
CA ALA A 78 -9.03 0.52 -15.73
C ALA A 78 -7.62 0.10 -16.16
N ARG A 79 -7.16 0.58 -17.32
CA ARG A 79 -5.84 0.24 -17.84
C ARG A 79 -4.78 1.18 -17.31
N ARG A 80 -3.62 0.63 -16.93
CA ARG A 80 -2.43 1.39 -16.58
C ARG A 80 -2.06 2.39 -17.68
N GLY A 81 -1.64 3.59 -17.27
CA GLY A 81 -1.33 4.69 -18.18
C GLY A 81 -2.56 5.36 -18.81
N GLY A 82 -3.77 4.84 -18.56
CA GLY A 82 -5.02 5.46 -19.00
C GLY A 82 -5.46 6.60 -18.09
N ALA A 83 -6.22 7.55 -18.66
CA ALA A 83 -6.87 8.61 -17.92
C ALA A 83 -8.39 8.51 -18.09
N TYR A 84 -9.13 8.64 -16.99
CA TYR A 84 -10.55 8.33 -16.94
C TYR A 84 -11.34 9.33 -16.11
N ARG A 85 -12.62 9.51 -16.48
CA ARG A 85 -13.65 10.13 -15.66
C ARG A 85 -14.75 9.13 -15.39
N TYR A 86 -15.43 9.28 -14.27
CA TYR A 86 -16.54 8.42 -13.90
C TYR A 86 -17.83 9.22 -13.77
N LYS A 87 -18.94 8.56 -14.08
CA LYS A 87 -20.29 9.09 -13.87
C LYS A 87 -21.11 8.09 -13.08
N ILE A 88 -21.73 8.56 -12.02
CA ILE A 88 -22.56 7.78 -11.11
C ILE A 88 -24.00 8.21 -11.31
N VAL A 89 -24.89 7.27 -11.59
CA VAL A 89 -26.31 7.52 -11.86
C VAL A 89 -27.17 6.62 -10.97
N PRO A 90 -28.08 7.18 -10.16
CA PRO A 90 -29.02 6.36 -9.38
C PRO A 90 -29.89 5.52 -10.30
N MET A 91 -30.07 4.23 -9.94
CA MET A 91 -30.95 3.30 -10.62
C MET A 91 -32.23 3.11 -9.79
N VAL A 92 -33.33 3.60 -10.28
CA VAL A 92 -34.62 3.62 -9.57
C VAL A 92 -35.59 2.63 -10.19
N GLY A 93 -36.48 2.06 -9.36
CA GLY A 93 -37.52 1.12 -9.81
C GLY A 93 -37.55 -0.18 -9.02
N ASN A 94 -37.70 -1.31 -9.72
CA ASN A 94 -37.73 -2.64 -9.14
C ASN A 94 -36.71 -3.55 -9.81
N PRO A 95 -36.24 -4.64 -9.17
CA PRO A 95 -35.36 -5.62 -9.81
C PRO A 95 -35.91 -6.07 -11.18
N GLY A 96 -35.05 -6.08 -12.20
CA GLY A 96 -35.41 -6.40 -13.58
C GLY A 96 -36.09 -5.25 -14.37
N HIS A 97 -36.48 -4.16 -13.73
CA HIS A 97 -37.14 -3.00 -14.34
C HIS A 97 -36.57 -1.69 -13.75
N LEU A 98 -35.25 -1.54 -13.83
CA LEU A 98 -34.54 -0.34 -13.38
C LEU A 98 -34.53 0.74 -14.45
N THR A 99 -34.64 2.00 -14.03
CA THR A 99 -34.51 3.19 -14.86
C THR A 99 -33.42 4.09 -14.30
N ALA A 100 -32.59 4.61 -15.16
CA ALA A 100 -31.53 5.54 -14.77
C ALA A 100 -32.12 6.93 -14.46
N ASP A 101 -31.94 7.43 -13.24
CA ASP A 101 -32.26 8.80 -12.85
C ASP A 101 -31.10 9.73 -13.21
N THR A 102 -31.04 10.10 -14.47
CA THR A 102 -29.97 10.94 -15.02
C THR A 102 -29.99 12.37 -14.46
N SER A 103 -31.11 12.82 -13.94
CA SER A 103 -31.24 14.16 -13.35
C SER A 103 -30.46 14.30 -12.03
N ASN A 104 -30.26 13.19 -11.32
CA ASN A 104 -29.46 13.09 -10.11
C ASN A 104 -28.08 12.46 -10.36
N GLY A 105 -27.68 12.31 -11.62
CA GLY A 105 -26.34 11.83 -11.97
C GLY A 105 -25.25 12.82 -11.60
N VAL A 106 -24.08 12.32 -11.18
CA VAL A 106 -22.90 13.13 -10.84
C VAL A 106 -21.66 12.61 -11.56
N GLU A 107 -20.73 13.50 -11.90
CA GLU A 107 -19.47 13.16 -12.56
C GLU A 107 -18.29 13.49 -11.64
N THR A 108 -17.21 12.72 -11.77
CA THR A 108 -15.95 12.93 -11.03
C THR A 108 -15.01 13.87 -11.80
N ASN A 109 -13.93 14.27 -11.12
CA ASN A 109 -12.72 14.74 -11.76
C ASN A 109 -12.14 13.65 -12.66
N GLU A 110 -11.21 14.04 -13.53
CA GLU A 110 -10.36 13.09 -14.27
C GLU A 110 -9.24 12.57 -13.37
N VAL A 111 -8.91 11.28 -13.50
CA VAL A 111 -7.77 10.63 -12.86
C VAL A 111 -6.96 9.83 -13.87
N SER A 112 -5.65 9.74 -13.64
CA SER A 112 -4.72 8.97 -14.47
C SER A 112 -4.12 7.83 -13.65
N LEU A 113 -4.13 6.62 -14.22
CA LEU A 113 -3.49 5.46 -13.61
C LEU A 113 -2.01 5.43 -14.00
N ARG A 114 -1.24 6.32 -13.41
CA ARG A 114 0.18 6.49 -13.67
C ARG A 114 0.97 6.54 -12.35
N PRO A 115 2.22 6.12 -12.34
CA PRO A 115 3.05 6.19 -11.15
C PRO A 115 3.61 7.60 -10.86
N GLU A 116 3.69 8.49 -11.85
CA GLU A 116 4.36 9.79 -11.75
C GLU A 116 3.47 10.85 -11.08
N HIS A 117 4.02 11.50 -10.07
CA HIS A 117 3.42 12.62 -9.32
C HIS A 117 4.45 13.77 -9.22
N GLY A 118 4.74 14.41 -10.35
CA GLY A 118 5.86 15.32 -10.50
C GLY A 118 7.19 14.54 -10.63
N SER A 119 8.20 14.94 -9.88
CA SER A 119 9.53 14.29 -9.81
C SER A 119 9.53 13.07 -8.88
N ILE A 120 8.39 12.66 -8.36
CA ILE A 120 8.23 11.49 -7.49
C ILE A 120 7.31 10.49 -8.18
N SER A 121 7.76 9.24 -8.28
CA SER A 121 6.94 8.14 -8.83
C SER A 121 6.73 7.06 -7.79
N ALA A 122 5.48 6.58 -7.65
CA ALA A 122 5.11 5.53 -6.71
C ALA A 122 4.54 4.31 -7.45
N TYR A 123 5.03 3.13 -7.08
CA TYR A 123 4.66 1.85 -7.67
C TYR A 123 4.20 0.90 -6.57
N PHE A 124 3.12 0.19 -6.84
CA PHE A 124 2.52 -0.80 -5.94
C PHE A 124 2.39 -2.13 -6.66
N ASN A 125 2.69 -3.24 -5.99
CA ASN A 125 2.44 -4.56 -6.53
C ASN A 125 1.01 -5.05 -6.20
N ARG A 126 0.61 -6.17 -6.80
CA ARG A 126 -0.74 -6.71 -6.69
C ARG A 126 -0.82 -8.10 -6.07
N GLY A 127 0.22 -8.53 -5.41
CA GLY A 127 0.35 -9.90 -4.91
C GLY A 127 -0.84 -10.37 -4.05
N ILE A 128 -1.35 -9.51 -3.19
CA ILE A 128 -2.50 -9.79 -2.33
C ILE A 128 -3.84 -9.63 -3.06
N LEU A 129 -3.94 -8.63 -3.93
CA LEU A 129 -5.22 -8.19 -4.51
C LEU A 129 -5.75 -9.10 -5.63
N SER A 130 -4.90 -9.99 -6.15
CA SER A 130 -5.21 -10.84 -7.30
C SER A 130 -5.66 -12.26 -6.92
N THR A 131 -6.02 -12.52 -5.69
CA THR A 131 -6.23 -13.88 -5.16
C THR A 131 -7.27 -14.71 -5.91
N GLN A 132 -8.40 -14.12 -6.34
CA GLN A 132 -9.38 -14.85 -7.15
C GLN A 132 -8.87 -15.18 -8.56
N PHE A 133 -8.12 -14.27 -9.16
CA PHE A 133 -7.48 -14.50 -10.44
C PHE A 133 -6.45 -15.64 -10.32
N VAL A 134 -5.62 -15.61 -9.30
CA VAL A 134 -4.61 -16.62 -8.99
C VAL A 134 -5.24 -17.98 -8.77
N ALA A 135 -6.29 -18.06 -7.95
CA ALA A 135 -7.00 -19.31 -7.66
C ALA A 135 -7.54 -20.00 -8.93
N ARG A 136 -7.93 -19.24 -9.95
CA ARG A 136 -8.40 -19.76 -11.25
C ARG A 136 -7.27 -20.20 -12.17
N GLN A 137 -6.05 -19.71 -11.96
CA GLN A 137 -4.89 -19.99 -12.81
C GLN A 137 -4.03 -21.17 -12.30
N LEU A 138 -4.25 -21.63 -11.08
CA LEU A 138 -3.46 -22.69 -10.46
C LEU A 138 -4.25 -24.00 -10.36
N PRO A 139 -3.55 -25.15 -10.50
CA PRO A 139 -4.17 -26.45 -10.25
C PRO A 139 -4.59 -26.56 -8.78
N SER A 140 -5.75 -27.18 -8.53
CA SER A 140 -6.23 -27.47 -7.18
C SER A 140 -5.44 -28.60 -6.55
N THR A 141 -5.17 -28.50 -5.25
CA THR A 141 -4.63 -29.60 -4.44
C THR A 141 -5.71 -30.64 -4.14
N GLN A 142 -5.32 -31.79 -3.59
CA GLN A 142 -6.28 -32.81 -3.13
C GLN A 142 -7.23 -32.31 -2.05
N SER A 143 -6.84 -31.27 -1.32
CA SER A 143 -7.66 -30.57 -0.33
C SER A 143 -8.59 -29.47 -0.91
N GLY A 144 -8.57 -29.29 -2.23
CA GLY A 144 -9.48 -28.39 -2.94
C GLY A 144 -8.99 -26.94 -3.11
N GLY A 145 -7.82 -26.58 -2.56
CA GLY A 145 -7.23 -25.24 -2.72
C GLY A 145 -6.17 -25.18 -3.84
N PRO A 146 -5.75 -23.98 -4.28
CA PRO A 146 -4.67 -23.82 -5.26
C PRO A 146 -3.32 -24.28 -4.69
N SER A 147 -2.45 -24.83 -5.56
CA SER A 147 -1.13 -25.34 -5.17
C SER A 147 -0.13 -24.20 -4.96
N SER A 148 0.41 -24.08 -3.75
CA SER A 148 1.46 -23.10 -3.42
C SER A 148 2.77 -23.40 -4.15
N ALA A 149 3.10 -24.68 -4.36
CA ALA A 149 4.27 -25.08 -5.15
C ALA A 149 4.12 -24.62 -6.61
N ALA A 150 2.93 -24.83 -7.20
CA ALA A 150 2.66 -24.37 -8.56
C ALA A 150 2.66 -22.83 -8.67
N LEU A 151 2.26 -22.11 -7.60
CA LEU A 151 2.43 -20.67 -7.58
C LEU A 151 3.90 -20.29 -7.61
N LYS A 152 4.70 -20.86 -6.69
CA LYS A 152 6.13 -20.59 -6.62
C LYS A 152 6.81 -20.84 -7.96
N ASP A 153 6.57 -22.00 -8.57
CA ASP A 153 7.11 -22.34 -9.88
C ASP A 153 6.81 -21.29 -10.94
N ARG A 154 5.61 -20.67 -10.89
CA ARG A 154 5.19 -19.65 -11.85
C ARG A 154 5.75 -18.26 -11.55
N ILE A 155 5.82 -17.87 -10.28
CA ILE A 155 6.41 -16.57 -9.91
C ILE A 155 7.92 -16.53 -10.10
N ASP A 156 8.59 -17.70 -10.08
CA ASP A 156 10.03 -17.83 -10.38
C ASP A 156 10.34 -17.78 -11.88
N GLN A 157 9.32 -17.89 -12.76
CA GLN A 157 9.52 -17.88 -14.21
C GLN A 157 9.47 -16.45 -14.78
N PRO A 158 10.59 -15.89 -15.27
CA PRO A 158 10.57 -14.62 -15.98
C PRO A 158 9.60 -14.67 -17.19
N GLY A 159 8.72 -13.65 -17.29
CA GLY A 159 7.75 -13.58 -18.38
C GLY A 159 6.47 -14.39 -18.20
N ASP A 160 6.31 -15.16 -17.12
CA ASP A 160 5.03 -15.83 -16.82
C ASP A 160 3.91 -14.78 -16.64
N PRO A 161 2.75 -14.94 -17.32
CA PRO A 161 1.64 -13.98 -17.22
C PRO A 161 1.10 -13.79 -15.79
N LEU A 162 1.15 -14.85 -14.96
CA LEU A 162 0.74 -14.75 -13.57
C LEU A 162 1.72 -13.88 -12.77
N ARG A 163 3.03 -14.11 -12.95
CA ARG A 163 4.08 -13.27 -12.36
C ARG A 163 3.90 -11.80 -12.73
N GLN A 164 3.69 -11.51 -14.03
CA GLN A 164 3.46 -10.15 -14.51
C GLN A 164 2.20 -9.51 -13.89
N ALA A 165 1.12 -10.27 -13.78
CA ALA A 165 -0.12 -9.80 -13.17
C ALA A 165 0.05 -9.48 -11.67
N LEU A 166 0.80 -10.31 -10.93
CA LEU A 166 1.04 -10.15 -9.49
C LEU A 166 2.04 -9.03 -9.21
N ALA A 167 3.13 -8.98 -9.97
CA ALA A 167 4.16 -7.95 -9.80
C ALA A 167 3.65 -6.55 -10.20
N GLY A 168 2.66 -6.47 -11.07
CA GLY A 168 2.24 -5.19 -11.59
C GLY A 168 3.40 -4.49 -12.32
N GLN A 169 3.60 -3.21 -12.03
CA GLN A 169 4.76 -2.43 -12.52
C GLN A 169 5.99 -2.51 -11.59
N MET A 170 5.94 -3.32 -10.54
CA MET A 170 7.03 -3.39 -9.55
C MET A 170 8.35 -3.84 -10.18
N LEU A 171 8.33 -4.88 -11.04
CA LEU A 171 9.53 -5.34 -11.74
C LEU A 171 10.14 -4.28 -12.64
N GLU A 172 9.30 -3.54 -13.36
CA GLU A 172 9.70 -2.42 -14.19
C GLU A 172 10.36 -1.34 -13.34
N ALA A 173 9.71 -0.95 -12.23
CA ALA A 173 10.23 0.03 -11.29
C ALA A 173 11.61 -0.35 -10.74
N LEU A 174 11.79 -1.62 -10.30
CA LEU A 174 13.07 -2.08 -9.74
C LEU A 174 14.22 -2.07 -10.75
N GLN A 175 13.93 -2.17 -12.04
CA GLN A 175 14.93 -2.15 -13.12
C GLN A 175 15.21 -0.75 -13.68
N LEU A 176 14.34 0.24 -13.43
CA LEU A 176 14.32 1.52 -14.12
C LEU A 176 15.65 2.29 -13.99
N LEU A 177 16.19 2.41 -12.79
CA LEU A 177 17.48 3.09 -12.58
C LEU A 177 18.66 2.27 -13.07
N LEU A 178 18.61 0.94 -13.03
CA LEU A 178 19.64 0.06 -13.61
C LEU A 178 19.69 0.22 -15.12
N ASP A 179 18.54 0.20 -15.79
CA ASP A 179 18.43 0.40 -17.23
C ASP A 179 18.89 1.81 -17.65
N ARG A 180 18.61 2.79 -16.79
CA ARG A 180 19.09 4.17 -16.98
C ARG A 180 20.61 4.23 -16.91
N ALA A 181 21.24 3.56 -15.93
CA ALA A 181 22.69 3.53 -15.81
C ALA A 181 23.36 2.89 -17.04
N GLU A 182 22.76 1.85 -17.61
CA GLU A 182 23.24 1.25 -18.85
C GLU A 182 23.10 2.19 -20.06
N ARG A 183 21.96 2.87 -20.18
CA ARG A 183 21.64 3.77 -21.31
C ARG A 183 22.46 5.08 -21.28
N GLU A 184 22.70 5.64 -20.08
CA GLU A 184 23.29 6.96 -19.89
C GLU A 184 24.78 6.90 -19.47
N ASP A 185 25.39 5.71 -19.47
CA ASP A 185 26.77 5.48 -19.06
C ASP A 185 27.03 5.88 -17.59
N GLY A 186 26.00 5.76 -16.75
CA GLY A 186 26.03 6.05 -15.34
C GLY A 186 26.38 4.83 -14.47
N HIS A 187 26.15 4.95 -13.15
CA HIS A 187 26.41 3.89 -12.17
C HIS A 187 25.31 3.85 -11.12
N CYS A 188 24.94 2.64 -10.63
CA CYS A 188 24.00 2.47 -9.54
C CYS A 188 24.67 1.92 -8.28
N TYR A 189 24.31 2.48 -7.13
CA TYR A 189 24.76 2.06 -5.81
C TYR A 189 23.59 1.48 -5.04
N LEU A 190 23.66 0.20 -4.70
CA LEU A 190 22.58 -0.56 -4.11
C LEU A 190 22.88 -0.94 -2.65
N ALA A 191 21.90 -0.86 -1.79
CA ALA A 191 21.92 -1.49 -0.46
C ALA A 191 20.67 -2.34 -0.32
N LEU A 192 20.83 -3.66 -0.22
CA LEU A 192 19.76 -4.65 -0.28
C LEU A 192 19.78 -5.58 0.93
N TYR A 193 18.57 -5.86 1.44
CA TYR A 193 18.35 -6.83 2.52
C TYR A 193 18.14 -8.24 1.96
N GLU A 194 17.06 -8.47 1.21
CA GLU A 194 16.75 -9.75 0.57
C GLU A 194 16.89 -9.65 -0.94
N LEU A 195 17.59 -10.63 -1.51
CA LEU A 195 17.81 -10.77 -2.93
C LEU A 195 17.81 -12.27 -3.29
N ASN A 196 16.72 -12.77 -3.87
CA ASN A 196 16.66 -14.14 -4.37
C ASN A 196 15.82 -14.27 -5.65
N ASP A 197 15.20 -13.18 -6.11
CA ASP A 197 14.45 -13.21 -7.37
C ASP A 197 15.37 -13.52 -8.56
N PRO A 198 15.10 -14.60 -9.34
CA PRO A 198 16.01 -15.05 -10.39
C PRO A 198 16.27 -14.00 -11.49
N GLN A 199 15.24 -13.23 -11.85
CA GLN A 199 15.35 -12.19 -12.87
C GLN A 199 16.22 -11.01 -12.37
N MET A 200 16.05 -10.63 -11.11
CA MET A 200 16.84 -9.56 -10.50
C MET A 200 18.30 -9.99 -10.28
N VAL A 201 18.54 -11.22 -9.81
CA VAL A 201 19.90 -11.77 -9.69
C VAL A 201 20.59 -11.78 -11.06
N ALA A 202 19.91 -12.25 -12.12
CA ALA A 202 20.47 -12.25 -13.47
C ALA A 202 20.76 -10.84 -13.99
N LYS A 203 19.92 -9.85 -13.69
CA LYS A 203 20.12 -8.43 -14.08
C LYS A 203 21.34 -7.80 -13.40
N LEU A 204 21.65 -8.22 -12.18
CA LEU A 204 22.76 -7.70 -11.40
C LEU A 204 24.08 -8.43 -11.72
N SER A 205 24.04 -9.74 -12.04
CA SER A 205 25.23 -10.57 -12.26
C SER A 205 26.06 -10.06 -13.42
N GLY A 206 27.36 -9.85 -13.15
CA GLY A 206 28.33 -9.37 -14.14
C GLY A 206 28.15 -7.92 -14.59
N ASN A 207 27.18 -7.20 -14.05
CA ASN A 207 26.95 -5.79 -14.38
C ASN A 207 28.07 -4.92 -13.80
N LYS A 208 28.81 -4.22 -14.67
CA LYS A 208 29.96 -3.37 -14.29
C LYS A 208 29.54 -1.94 -13.90
N ARG A 209 28.25 -1.62 -13.98
CA ARG A 209 27.67 -0.31 -13.66
C ARG A 209 26.94 -0.30 -12.34
N ILE A 210 27.27 -1.24 -11.46
CA ILE A 210 26.66 -1.32 -10.13
C ILE A 210 27.70 -1.64 -9.06
N SER A 211 27.43 -1.13 -7.87
CA SER A 211 28.11 -1.49 -6.63
C SER A 211 27.05 -1.87 -5.60
N ILE A 212 27.18 -3.05 -4.99
CA ILE A 212 26.15 -3.62 -4.12
C ILE A 212 26.69 -3.77 -2.70
N ILE A 213 25.89 -3.36 -1.71
CA ILE A 213 26.02 -3.80 -0.32
C ILE A 213 24.87 -4.78 -0.07
N LEU A 214 25.19 -6.06 0.15
CA LEU A 214 24.20 -7.11 0.40
C LEU A 214 24.25 -7.58 1.85
N SER A 215 23.14 -7.41 2.57
CA SER A 215 23.02 -7.80 3.96
C SER A 215 22.82 -9.32 4.11
N ASN A 216 23.00 -9.83 5.33
CA ASN A 216 22.57 -11.16 5.72
C ASN A 216 21.10 -11.16 6.14
N THR A 217 20.40 -12.27 5.87
CA THR A 217 18.98 -12.46 6.20
C THR A 217 18.76 -13.33 7.44
N GLY A 218 19.80 -13.57 8.20
CA GLY A 218 19.81 -14.39 9.40
C GLY A 218 21.21 -14.93 9.66
N THR A 219 21.34 -15.84 10.61
CA THR A 219 22.63 -16.44 10.99
C THR A 219 23.22 -17.32 9.87
N ASP A 220 22.37 -17.95 9.09
CA ASP A 220 22.71 -18.87 7.99
C ASP A 220 22.64 -18.23 6.61
N ASP A 221 22.21 -16.98 6.53
CA ASP A 221 21.99 -16.22 5.28
C ASP A 221 21.13 -16.97 4.24
N GLY A 222 20.22 -17.84 4.70
CA GLY A 222 19.52 -18.82 3.85
C GLY A 222 18.82 -18.23 2.64
N THR A 223 18.26 -17.03 2.75
CA THR A 223 17.56 -16.37 1.64
C THR A 223 18.52 -15.86 0.57
N ASN A 224 19.67 -15.28 0.96
CA ASN A 224 20.61 -14.64 0.03
C ASN A 224 21.76 -15.55 -0.44
N ALA A 225 21.99 -16.69 0.19
CA ALA A 225 23.20 -17.49 -0.02
C ALA A 225 23.49 -17.82 -1.50
N ALA A 226 22.47 -18.24 -2.25
CA ALA A 226 22.61 -18.56 -3.67
C ALA A 226 22.86 -17.31 -4.54
N ALA A 227 22.12 -16.23 -4.30
CA ALA A 227 22.30 -14.96 -5.01
C ALA A 227 23.66 -14.34 -4.72
N ARG A 228 24.10 -14.36 -3.46
CA ARG A 228 25.41 -13.88 -3.03
C ARG A 228 26.54 -14.62 -3.75
N ALA A 229 26.49 -15.96 -3.77
CA ALA A 229 27.48 -16.76 -4.50
C ALA A 229 27.50 -16.40 -6.00
N ALA A 230 26.34 -16.33 -6.65
CA ALA A 230 26.26 -15.95 -8.07
C ALA A 230 26.82 -14.57 -8.35
N LEU A 231 26.58 -13.59 -7.48
CA LEU A 231 27.11 -12.24 -7.64
C LEU A 231 28.63 -12.20 -7.48
N HIS A 232 29.19 -12.86 -6.46
CA HIS A 232 30.65 -12.99 -6.31
C HIS A 232 31.30 -13.69 -7.50
N ASP A 233 30.74 -14.80 -7.96
CA ASP A 233 31.25 -15.56 -9.11
C ASP A 233 31.21 -14.76 -10.41
N SER A 234 30.22 -13.88 -10.56
CA SER A 234 30.07 -13.00 -11.74
C SER A 234 31.07 -11.83 -11.76
N GLY A 235 31.76 -11.56 -10.64
CA GLY A 235 32.71 -10.49 -10.50
C GLY A 235 32.10 -9.07 -10.53
N VAL A 236 30.85 -8.94 -10.08
CA VAL A 236 30.23 -7.63 -9.79
C VAL A 236 30.88 -7.01 -8.55
N ASP A 237 30.89 -5.67 -8.44
CA ASP A 237 31.36 -4.98 -7.21
C ASP A 237 30.33 -5.21 -6.08
N ILE A 238 30.62 -6.16 -5.19
CA ILE A 238 29.74 -6.51 -4.06
C ILE A 238 30.52 -6.52 -2.75
N GLN A 239 29.92 -5.93 -1.73
CA GLN A 239 30.38 -5.98 -0.36
C GLN A 239 29.31 -6.66 0.51
N ASP A 240 29.73 -7.70 1.23
CA ASP A 240 28.90 -8.35 2.22
C ASP A 240 28.80 -7.50 3.49
N ARG A 241 27.59 -7.39 4.03
CA ARG A 241 27.31 -6.69 5.29
C ARG A 241 26.63 -7.65 6.27
N PHE A 242 27.43 -8.35 7.05
CA PHE A 242 27.00 -9.31 8.04
C PHE A 242 26.91 -8.66 9.42
N LEU A 243 25.70 -8.21 9.80
CA LEU A 243 25.48 -7.57 11.09
C LEU A 243 25.22 -8.62 12.17
N PRO A 244 25.93 -8.55 13.32
CA PRO A 244 25.76 -9.51 14.42
C PRO A 244 24.57 -9.17 15.33
N GLY A 245 24.21 -10.10 16.22
CA GLY A 245 23.32 -9.82 17.35
C GLY A 245 21.86 -9.53 17.00
N GLY A 246 21.40 -9.93 15.82
CA GLY A 246 20.03 -9.71 15.36
C GLY A 246 19.78 -8.30 14.83
N HIS A 247 20.85 -7.56 14.54
CA HIS A 247 20.82 -6.34 13.73
C HIS A 247 20.61 -6.72 12.27
N LEU A 248 19.92 -5.88 11.51
CA LEU A 248 19.61 -6.12 10.09
C LEU A 248 20.11 -4.96 9.23
N GLY A 249 20.76 -5.27 8.12
CA GLY A 249 20.99 -4.30 7.04
C GLY A 249 19.74 -4.23 6.16
N HIS A 250 18.67 -3.65 6.68
CA HIS A 250 17.31 -3.83 6.13
C HIS A 250 16.94 -2.84 5.02
N ASN A 251 17.91 -2.15 4.46
CA ASN A 251 17.72 -1.23 3.33
C ASN A 251 17.27 -1.95 2.05
N LYS A 252 16.58 -1.23 1.18
CA LYS A 252 16.12 -1.64 -0.14
C LYS A 252 16.14 -0.44 -1.06
N PHE A 253 17.34 0.12 -1.29
CA PHE A 253 17.45 1.31 -2.14
C PHE A 253 18.50 1.19 -3.23
N VAL A 254 18.31 1.98 -4.28
CA VAL A 254 19.23 2.16 -5.40
C VAL A 254 19.45 3.65 -5.63
N VAL A 255 20.67 4.09 -5.66
CA VAL A 255 21.02 5.46 -6.07
C VAL A 255 21.61 5.43 -7.47
N TYR A 256 21.01 6.18 -8.39
CA TYR A 256 21.57 6.41 -9.71
C TYR A 256 22.49 7.64 -9.68
N VAL A 257 23.71 7.45 -10.18
CA VAL A 257 24.74 8.47 -10.35
C VAL A 257 25.07 8.56 -11.83
N ASP A 258 25.11 9.78 -12.39
CA ASP A 258 25.40 9.98 -13.81
C ASP A 258 26.88 9.75 -14.15
N ASN A 259 27.25 9.86 -15.42
CA ASN A 259 28.60 9.70 -15.92
C ASN A 259 29.57 10.84 -15.51
N GLN A 260 29.07 11.86 -14.82
CA GLN A 260 29.84 12.93 -14.19
C GLN A 260 30.00 12.74 -12.67
N ASN A 261 29.63 11.57 -12.17
CA ASN A 261 29.61 11.22 -10.73
C ASN A 261 28.65 12.09 -9.89
N LYS A 262 27.55 12.55 -10.46
CA LYS A 262 26.52 13.30 -9.73
C LYS A 262 25.32 12.39 -9.43
N PRO A 263 24.93 12.22 -8.16
CA PRO A 263 23.68 11.57 -7.82
C PRO A 263 22.48 12.30 -8.44
N LYS A 264 21.57 11.58 -9.07
CA LYS A 264 20.44 12.15 -9.82
C LYS A 264 19.09 11.66 -9.33
N ALA A 265 18.99 10.40 -8.99
CA ALA A 265 17.75 9.78 -8.59
C ALA A 265 17.99 8.70 -7.54
N VAL A 266 16.98 8.44 -6.73
CA VAL A 266 16.96 7.33 -5.79
C VAL A 266 15.66 6.57 -5.89
N GLN A 267 15.77 5.25 -5.80
CA GLN A 267 14.67 4.32 -5.61
C GLN A 267 14.75 3.76 -4.19
N THR A 268 13.62 3.73 -3.48
CA THR A 268 13.50 3.10 -2.15
C THR A 268 12.09 2.58 -1.94
N GLY A 269 11.77 2.04 -0.76
CA GLY A 269 10.46 1.53 -0.40
C GLY A 269 10.53 0.27 0.46
N SER A 270 9.43 -0.46 0.50
CA SER A 270 9.31 -1.67 1.30
C SER A 270 9.72 -2.95 0.57
N THR A 271 9.89 -2.90 -0.76
CA THR A 271 10.02 -4.08 -1.63
C THR A 271 11.36 -4.78 -1.47
N ASN A 272 11.36 -5.99 -0.91
CA ASN A 272 12.50 -6.89 -1.02
C ASN A 272 12.66 -7.37 -2.48
N TRP A 273 13.91 -7.56 -2.91
CA TRP A 273 14.22 -8.05 -4.26
C TRP A 273 14.12 -9.59 -4.32
N SER A 274 13.05 -10.08 -3.74
CA SER A 274 12.71 -11.50 -3.68
C SER A 274 11.46 -11.80 -4.51
N ASP A 275 11.32 -13.04 -4.96
CA ASP A 275 10.15 -13.54 -5.67
C ASP A 275 8.84 -13.24 -4.94
N THR A 276 8.83 -13.48 -3.63
CA THR A 276 7.68 -13.19 -2.76
C THR A 276 7.47 -11.70 -2.53
N GLY A 277 8.56 -10.93 -2.35
CA GLY A 277 8.49 -9.48 -2.20
C GLY A 277 7.90 -8.79 -3.43
N ILE A 278 8.20 -9.30 -4.61
CA ILE A 278 7.71 -8.74 -5.89
C ILE A 278 6.29 -9.22 -6.19
N CYS A 279 5.95 -10.50 -5.94
CA CYS A 279 4.74 -11.12 -6.47
C CYS A 279 3.69 -11.53 -5.44
N ALA A 280 4.05 -11.76 -4.16
CA ALA A 280 3.15 -12.37 -3.18
C ALA A 280 2.81 -11.46 -2.00
N GLN A 281 3.68 -10.54 -1.64
CA GLN A 281 3.47 -9.59 -0.56
C GLN A 281 2.87 -8.28 -1.08
N SER A 282 2.21 -7.51 -0.22
CA SER A 282 1.89 -6.11 -0.51
C SER A 282 3.12 -5.26 -0.24
N ASN A 283 3.57 -4.53 -1.24
CA ASN A 283 4.77 -3.70 -1.20
C ASN A 283 4.62 -2.44 -2.05
N ASN A 284 5.41 -1.43 -1.72
CA ASN A 284 5.58 -0.24 -2.52
C ASN A 284 7.05 0.03 -2.86
N THR A 285 7.26 0.69 -3.98
CA THR A 285 8.54 1.28 -4.40
C THR A 285 8.31 2.72 -4.82
N ILE A 286 9.16 3.62 -4.37
CA ILE A 286 9.13 5.04 -4.71
C ILE A 286 10.45 5.44 -5.38
N ILE A 287 10.37 6.24 -6.45
CA ILE A 287 11.53 6.80 -7.14
C ILE A 287 11.44 8.33 -7.04
N ILE A 288 12.52 8.97 -6.65
CA ILE A 288 12.61 10.41 -6.50
C ILE A 288 13.74 10.93 -7.41
N GLU A 289 13.36 11.74 -8.38
CA GLU A 289 14.24 12.45 -9.30
C GLU A 289 14.67 13.77 -8.64
N SER A 290 15.71 13.69 -7.77
CA SER A 290 16.26 14.84 -7.05
C SER A 290 17.73 14.61 -6.75
N GLU A 291 18.59 15.51 -7.21
CA GLU A 291 20.03 15.46 -6.94
C GLU A 291 20.30 15.53 -5.43
N GLU A 292 19.59 16.36 -4.71
CA GLU A 292 19.76 16.55 -3.26
C GLU A 292 19.37 15.29 -2.48
N VAL A 293 18.16 14.73 -2.73
CA VAL A 293 17.71 13.50 -2.07
C VAL A 293 18.62 12.33 -2.46
N ALA A 294 18.98 12.19 -3.72
CA ALA A 294 19.90 11.15 -4.18
C ALA A 294 21.28 11.25 -3.52
N SER A 295 21.78 12.49 -3.28
CA SER A 295 23.03 12.70 -2.57
C SER A 295 22.98 12.23 -1.12
N PHE A 296 21.86 12.44 -0.41
CA PHE A 296 21.70 11.93 0.95
C PHE A 296 21.81 10.41 1.03
N TYR A 297 21.20 9.70 0.09
CA TYR A 297 21.28 8.24 0.02
C TYR A 297 22.65 7.76 -0.43
N PHE A 298 23.33 8.49 -1.33
CA PHE A 298 24.67 8.16 -1.78
C PHE A 298 25.69 8.31 -0.64
N ASP A 299 25.62 9.40 0.13
CA ASP A 299 26.46 9.62 1.31
C ASP A 299 26.24 8.51 2.35
N TYR A 300 24.97 8.13 2.57
CA TYR A 300 24.63 7.03 3.48
C TYR A 300 25.18 5.69 2.97
N TRP A 301 25.09 5.41 1.67
CA TRP A 301 25.65 4.21 1.06
C TRP A 301 27.17 4.13 1.27
N GLN A 302 27.88 5.24 1.06
CA GLN A 302 29.33 5.31 1.31
C GLN A 302 29.68 4.99 2.76
N LYS A 303 28.90 5.50 3.71
CA LYS A 303 29.06 5.19 5.13
C LYS A 303 28.78 3.74 5.46
N LEU A 304 27.73 3.15 4.90
CA LEU A 304 27.47 1.71 5.04
C LEU A 304 28.67 0.89 4.54
N LYS A 305 29.27 1.31 3.43
CA LYS A 305 30.49 0.68 2.88
C LYS A 305 31.69 0.81 3.84
N GLU A 306 31.92 1.98 4.40
CA GLU A 306 32.98 2.23 5.38
C GLU A 306 32.79 1.46 6.68
N GLN A 307 31.56 1.36 7.17
CA GLN A 307 31.21 0.63 8.38
C GLN A 307 31.43 -0.89 8.27
N GLY A 308 31.41 -1.45 7.06
CA GLY A 308 31.55 -2.89 6.85
C GLY A 308 30.49 -3.67 7.63
N ASN A 309 30.90 -4.44 8.63
CA ASN A 309 30.01 -5.25 9.50
C ASN A 309 29.71 -4.60 10.85
N SER A 310 29.91 -3.29 10.99
CA SER A 310 29.69 -2.55 12.24
C SER A 310 28.64 -1.45 12.09
N GLN A 311 28.23 -0.91 13.22
CA GLN A 311 27.34 0.25 13.38
C GLN A 311 27.88 1.05 14.57
N ASP A 312 28.97 1.78 14.38
CA ASP A 312 29.65 2.49 15.46
C ASP A 312 28.87 3.71 15.96
N THR A 313 29.35 4.30 17.05
CA THR A 313 28.69 5.44 17.71
C THR A 313 28.69 6.68 16.80
N ALA A 314 29.71 6.90 15.99
CA ALA A 314 29.78 8.05 15.09
C ALA A 314 28.73 7.94 13.99
N PHE A 315 28.61 6.78 13.36
CA PHE A 315 27.59 6.48 12.37
C PHE A 315 26.18 6.68 12.92
N ARG A 316 25.91 6.16 14.13
CA ARG A 316 24.61 6.32 14.82
C ARG A 316 24.30 7.78 15.14
N SER A 317 25.28 8.53 15.63
CA SER A 317 25.12 9.94 15.97
C SER A 317 24.81 10.80 14.75
N GLU A 318 25.41 10.49 13.62
CA GLU A 318 25.17 11.20 12.38
C GLU A 318 23.77 10.93 11.81
N ASN A 319 23.29 9.70 11.94
CA ASN A 319 21.93 9.33 11.54
C ASN A 319 20.84 9.93 12.46
N ASN A 320 21.21 10.43 13.65
CA ASN A 320 20.27 11.08 14.58
C ASN A 320 19.90 12.53 14.20
N THR A 321 20.09 12.88 12.94
CA THR A 321 19.67 14.18 12.39
C THR A 321 18.95 13.94 11.07
N PRO A 322 17.74 14.47 10.89
CA PRO A 322 17.03 14.34 9.63
C PRO A 322 17.74 15.13 8.52
N ARG A 323 17.60 14.64 7.31
CA ARG A 323 17.98 15.36 6.10
C ARG A 323 16.71 15.86 5.43
N THR A 324 16.72 17.10 4.98
CA THR A 324 15.55 17.76 4.39
C THR A 324 15.89 18.30 3.02
N ALA A 325 14.94 18.15 2.09
CA ALA A 325 15.00 18.70 0.74
C ALA A 325 13.62 19.19 0.31
N THR A 326 13.57 19.99 -0.74
CA THR A 326 12.33 20.37 -1.41
C THR A 326 12.31 19.76 -2.80
N VAL A 327 11.26 19.00 -3.12
CA VAL A 327 11.05 18.38 -4.42
C VAL A 327 9.71 18.83 -4.98
N ASP A 328 9.67 19.53 -6.10
CA ASP A 328 8.45 20.09 -6.71
C ASP A 328 7.59 20.90 -5.73
N ASN A 329 8.21 21.71 -4.89
CA ASN A 329 7.58 22.48 -3.80
C ASN A 329 6.97 21.62 -2.67
N ASN A 330 7.33 20.35 -2.58
CA ASN A 330 6.93 19.47 -1.48
C ASN A 330 8.10 19.26 -0.54
N ASP A 331 7.85 19.21 0.77
CA ASP A 331 8.88 18.97 1.76
C ASP A 331 9.17 17.47 1.86
N VAL A 332 10.43 17.11 1.72
CA VAL A 332 10.95 15.76 1.85
C VAL A 332 11.88 15.69 3.06
N THR A 333 11.52 14.90 4.05
CA THR A 333 12.36 14.62 5.22
C THR A 333 12.77 13.16 5.20
N LEU A 334 14.06 12.91 5.41
CA LEU A 334 14.65 11.58 5.37
C LEU A 334 15.41 11.32 6.66
N TRP A 335 15.13 10.20 7.28
CA TRP A 335 15.87 9.63 8.39
C TRP A 335 16.57 8.35 7.96
N PHE A 336 17.80 8.18 8.41
CA PHE A 336 18.49 6.91 8.36
C PHE A 336 18.64 6.32 9.76
N SER A 337 18.71 5.01 9.84
CA SER A 337 18.98 4.30 11.10
C SER A 337 20.12 3.29 10.94
N PRO A 338 20.73 2.79 12.06
CA PRO A 338 20.35 3.13 13.43
C PRO A 338 20.70 4.58 13.78
N ASN A 339 19.81 5.24 14.53
CA ASN A 339 19.92 6.67 14.83
C ASN A 339 19.91 6.98 16.34
N THR A 340 20.12 5.97 17.15
CA THR A 340 20.23 6.09 18.61
C THR A 340 21.63 5.75 19.08
N GLN A 341 22.09 6.37 20.17
CA GLN A 341 23.46 6.13 20.69
C GLN A 341 23.65 4.69 21.22
N ALA A 342 22.59 4.06 21.68
CA ALA A 342 22.64 2.72 22.25
C ALA A 342 22.16 1.68 21.24
N SER A 343 22.89 0.56 21.14
CA SER A 343 22.52 -0.60 20.32
C SER A 343 21.59 -1.60 21.05
N THR A 344 21.12 -1.27 22.25
CA THR A 344 20.39 -2.20 23.12
C THR A 344 18.92 -2.29 22.77
N LYS A 345 18.34 -3.48 22.93
CA LYS A 345 16.89 -3.72 22.90
C LYS A 345 16.16 -3.05 24.06
N THR A 346 16.87 -2.52 25.04
CA THR A 346 16.32 -1.90 26.25
C THR A 346 16.09 -0.40 26.01
N ARG A 347 14.85 -0.01 26.13
CA ARG A 347 14.26 1.32 25.94
C ARG A 347 14.71 2.35 26.98
N THR A 348 15.99 2.47 27.24
CA THR A 348 16.49 3.32 28.33
C THR A 348 16.66 4.78 27.97
N SER A 349 16.52 5.16 26.70
CA SER A 349 16.86 6.51 26.20
C SER A 349 15.70 7.34 25.65
N GLY A 350 14.44 6.92 25.86
CA GLY A 350 13.28 7.65 25.36
C GLY A 350 12.89 7.27 23.91
N THR A 351 11.98 8.04 23.34
CA THR A 351 11.52 7.87 21.96
C THR A 351 12.64 8.26 20.99
N PRO A 352 13.01 7.41 20.01
CA PRO A 352 13.93 7.78 18.93
C PRO A 352 13.44 9.01 18.17
N ALA A 353 14.36 9.84 17.69
CA ALA A 353 14.03 11.14 17.11
C ALA A 353 13.20 11.02 15.81
N ASP A 354 13.46 10.01 14.99
CA ASP A 354 12.67 9.68 13.80
C ASP A 354 11.22 9.29 14.17
N MET A 355 11.06 8.44 15.19
CA MET A 355 9.75 8.02 15.69
C MET A 355 8.99 9.18 16.35
N ALA A 356 9.69 10.03 17.09
CA ALA A 356 9.09 11.22 17.69
C ALA A 356 8.49 12.15 16.63
N MET A 357 9.16 12.31 15.48
CA MET A 357 8.64 13.11 14.38
C MET A 357 7.38 12.48 13.77
N VAL A 358 7.33 11.17 13.58
CA VAL A 358 6.13 10.50 13.06
C VAL A 358 4.98 10.57 14.06
N PHE A 359 5.26 10.41 15.36
CA PHE A 359 4.26 10.54 16.42
C PHE A 359 3.65 11.94 16.45
N ASP A 360 4.49 12.98 16.34
CA ASP A 360 4.00 14.36 16.25
C ASP A 360 3.09 14.58 15.04
N LEU A 361 3.39 13.96 13.90
CA LEU A 361 2.53 14.01 12.71
C LEU A 361 1.18 13.32 12.93
N ILE A 362 1.17 12.17 13.60
CA ILE A 362 -0.05 11.41 13.93
C ILE A 362 -0.90 12.22 14.91
N ASP A 363 -0.30 12.77 15.98
CA ASP A 363 -1.00 13.58 16.97
C ASP A 363 -1.64 14.84 16.35
N ASN A 364 -1.03 15.39 15.30
CA ASN A 364 -1.51 16.58 14.59
C ASN A 364 -2.40 16.25 13.36
N ALA A 365 -2.74 15.00 13.11
CA ALA A 365 -3.67 14.61 12.04
C ALA A 365 -5.01 15.32 12.21
N LYS A 366 -5.62 15.80 11.11
CA LYS A 366 -6.85 16.60 11.16
C LYS A 366 -8.09 15.84 10.72
N THR A 367 -7.98 15.05 9.68
CA THR A 367 -9.13 14.39 9.05
C THR A 367 -9.06 12.88 9.11
N GLY A 368 -7.87 12.30 8.96
CA GLY A 368 -7.74 10.85 9.06
C GLY A 368 -6.35 10.31 8.76
N ILE A 369 -6.20 9.04 9.09
CA ILE A 369 -4.99 8.26 8.92
C ILE A 369 -5.33 6.93 8.25
N LEU A 370 -4.61 6.62 7.16
CA LEU A 370 -4.62 5.32 6.52
C LEU A 370 -3.23 4.68 6.70
N PHE A 371 -3.16 3.39 6.99
CA PHE A 371 -1.88 2.75 7.21
C PHE A 371 -1.85 1.28 6.79
N LEU A 372 -0.65 0.82 6.42
CA LEU A 372 -0.30 -0.58 6.17
C LEU A 372 1.01 -0.87 6.89
N LEU A 373 0.99 -1.76 7.88
CA LEU A 373 2.15 -2.05 8.71
C LEU A 373 2.49 -3.54 8.72
N PHE A 374 3.77 -3.85 8.58
CA PHE A 374 4.25 -5.24 8.60
C PHE A 374 4.35 -5.78 10.04
N GLN A 375 5.42 -5.50 10.73
CA GLN A 375 5.72 -5.94 12.10
C GLN A 375 6.43 -4.82 12.86
N PRO A 376 5.70 -3.79 13.28
CA PRO A 376 6.31 -2.62 13.91
C PRO A 376 6.87 -2.93 15.30
N GLY A 377 6.35 -3.96 15.98
CA GLY A 377 6.67 -4.24 17.39
C GLY A 377 6.04 -3.19 18.30
N THR A 378 6.48 -3.16 19.57
CA THR A 378 5.97 -2.22 20.61
C THR A 378 7.14 -1.61 21.36
N PRO A 379 7.26 -0.28 21.53
CA PRO A 379 6.44 0.81 20.96
C PRO A 379 6.69 1.02 19.47
N SER A 380 5.64 1.52 18.81
CA SER A 380 5.64 1.73 17.38
C SER A 380 4.67 2.85 16.96
N VAL A 381 4.62 3.09 15.67
CA VAL A 381 3.59 3.95 15.05
C VAL A 381 2.18 3.43 15.31
N ALA A 382 1.99 2.10 15.42
CA ALA A 382 0.67 1.53 15.70
C ALA A 382 0.13 1.99 17.06
N ASP A 383 0.96 1.98 18.12
CA ASP A 383 0.57 2.44 19.45
C ASP A 383 0.15 3.93 19.43
N GLU A 384 0.81 4.77 18.64
CA GLU A 384 0.50 6.19 18.57
C GLU A 384 -0.77 6.47 17.74
N ILE A 385 -0.98 5.73 16.64
CA ILE A 385 -2.24 5.79 15.87
C ILE A 385 -3.42 5.37 16.74
N GLU A 386 -3.25 4.31 17.53
CA GLU A 386 -4.24 3.84 18.49
C GLU A 386 -4.60 4.93 19.49
N LYS A 387 -3.61 5.53 20.15
CA LYS A 387 -3.80 6.62 21.11
C LYS A 387 -4.51 7.83 20.47
N ALA A 388 -4.12 8.23 19.25
CA ALA A 388 -4.77 9.31 18.52
C ALA A 388 -6.24 8.99 18.23
N ALA A 389 -6.53 7.77 17.77
CA ALA A 389 -7.88 7.34 17.47
C ALA A 389 -8.76 7.23 18.72
N GLN A 390 -8.21 6.84 19.89
CA GLN A 390 -8.92 6.85 21.17
C GLN A 390 -9.29 8.26 21.64
N SER A 391 -8.36 9.19 21.51
CA SER A 391 -8.54 10.56 21.98
C SER A 391 -9.38 11.42 21.03
N ARG A 392 -9.47 11.03 19.74
CA ARG A 392 -10.06 11.79 18.63
C ARG A 392 -11.16 10.99 17.93
N THR A 393 -12.40 11.17 18.41
CA THR A 393 -13.57 10.48 17.82
C THR A 393 -13.99 10.99 16.43
N ASP A 394 -13.48 12.15 16.04
CA ASP A 394 -13.67 12.78 14.74
C ASP A 394 -12.67 12.30 13.67
N LEU A 395 -11.58 11.66 14.09
CA LEU A 395 -10.53 11.22 13.21
C LEU A 395 -10.93 9.90 12.49
N PHE A 396 -10.87 9.89 11.17
CA PHE A 396 -11.07 8.68 10.39
C PHE A 396 -9.78 7.85 10.38
N VAL A 397 -9.81 6.64 10.93
CA VAL A 397 -8.63 5.76 11.00
C VAL A 397 -8.96 4.40 10.43
N ARG A 398 -8.21 3.97 9.42
CA ARG A 398 -8.32 2.62 8.83
C ARG A 398 -6.94 2.10 8.46
N GLY A 399 -6.74 0.80 8.66
CA GLY A 399 -5.48 0.18 8.29
C GLY A 399 -5.53 -1.33 8.30
N ALA A 400 -4.46 -1.92 7.79
CA ALA A 400 -4.25 -3.35 7.85
C ALA A 400 -2.84 -3.67 8.34
N VAL A 401 -2.72 -4.74 9.12
CA VAL A 401 -1.47 -5.15 9.75
C VAL A 401 -1.22 -6.64 9.52
N THR A 402 0.06 -7.03 9.45
CA THR A 402 0.42 -8.45 9.38
C THR A 402 0.51 -9.10 10.76
N ASP A 403 0.94 -8.35 11.78
CA ASP A 403 1.09 -8.89 13.14
C ASP A 403 -0.28 -8.98 13.85
N PRO A 404 -0.78 -10.20 14.15
CA PRO A 404 -2.05 -10.37 14.86
C PRO A 404 -2.07 -9.70 16.24
N LYS A 405 -0.92 -9.58 16.91
CA LYS A 405 -0.83 -8.95 18.23
C LYS A 405 -1.12 -7.46 18.17
N VAL A 406 -0.65 -6.80 17.13
CA VAL A 406 -0.99 -5.38 16.90
C VAL A 406 -2.50 -5.24 16.70
N ALA A 407 -3.12 -6.13 15.94
CA ALA A 407 -4.56 -6.11 15.76
C ALA A 407 -5.31 -6.41 17.08
N GLU A 408 -4.82 -7.35 17.91
CA GLU A 408 -5.39 -7.66 19.22
C GLU A 408 -5.26 -6.48 20.21
N GLU A 409 -4.18 -5.72 20.14
CA GLU A 409 -3.99 -4.50 20.95
C GLU A 409 -5.06 -3.46 20.59
N PHE A 410 -5.35 -3.27 19.32
CA PHE A 410 -6.46 -2.43 18.88
C PHE A 410 -7.84 -2.99 19.27
N ASP A 411 -8.00 -4.32 19.38
CA ASP A 411 -9.24 -5.00 19.78
C ASP A 411 -9.59 -4.78 21.27
N GLN A 412 -8.59 -4.61 22.12
CA GLN A 412 -8.78 -4.39 23.55
C GLN A 412 -9.29 -2.98 23.90
N ILE A 413 -9.29 -2.10 22.92
CA ILE A 413 -9.65 -0.72 23.08
C ILE A 413 -10.89 -0.47 22.24
N ASP A 414 -12.05 -0.47 22.77
CA ASP A 414 -13.36 -0.09 22.18
C ASP A 414 -13.40 0.76 20.87
N LEU A 415 -12.26 0.96 20.21
CA LEU A 415 -12.13 1.59 18.90
C LEU A 415 -12.77 0.78 17.79
N TYR A 416 -12.82 -0.49 17.99
CA TYR A 416 -13.52 -1.42 17.14
C TYR A 416 -15.04 -1.26 17.22
N HIS A 417 -15.56 -0.60 18.22
CA HIS A 417 -16.97 -0.54 18.55
C HIS A 417 -17.51 0.89 18.62
N ARG A 418 -17.10 1.74 17.70
CA ARG A 418 -17.85 2.98 17.46
C ARG A 418 -19.19 2.60 16.84
N GLY A 419 -20.12 2.08 17.65
CA GLY A 419 -21.41 1.60 17.21
C GLY A 419 -21.58 0.09 17.32
N SER A 420 -22.70 -0.44 16.89
CA SER A 420 -23.10 -1.85 16.99
C SER A 420 -22.51 -2.76 15.89
N HIS A 421 -21.50 -2.32 15.15
CA HIS A 421 -20.91 -3.03 14.02
C HIS A 421 -19.51 -3.58 14.35
N PRO A 422 -19.12 -4.71 13.70
CA PRO A 422 -17.82 -5.30 13.94
C PRO A 422 -16.68 -4.34 13.56
N PRO A 423 -15.52 -4.51 14.19
CA PRO A 423 -14.38 -3.61 14.07
C PRO A 423 -13.85 -3.56 12.65
N ASP A 424 -13.89 -2.39 12.07
CA ASP A 424 -13.41 -2.15 10.71
C ASP A 424 -12.14 -1.29 10.68
N THR A 425 -11.61 -0.89 11.84
CA THR A 425 -10.48 0.05 11.89
C THR A 425 -9.18 -0.61 11.48
N VAL A 426 -8.91 -1.80 12.00
CA VAL A 426 -7.70 -2.58 11.71
C VAL A 426 -8.08 -4.02 11.40
N VAL A 427 -7.58 -4.55 10.29
CA VAL A 427 -7.81 -5.93 9.88
C VAL A 427 -6.49 -6.68 9.84
N PRO A 428 -6.35 -7.78 10.60
CA PRO A 428 -5.16 -8.62 10.51
C PRO A 428 -5.17 -9.44 9.22
N ALA A 429 -4.08 -9.39 8.46
CA ALA A 429 -3.92 -10.15 7.23
C ALA A 429 -3.93 -11.67 7.45
N THR A 430 -3.62 -12.12 8.66
CA THR A 430 -3.38 -13.54 9.00
C THR A 430 -4.59 -14.29 9.55
N GLU A 431 -5.66 -13.61 9.97
CA GLU A 431 -6.81 -14.24 10.64
C GLU A 431 -7.94 -14.71 9.73
N VAL A 432 -7.83 -14.50 8.44
CA VAL A 432 -8.89 -14.85 7.49
C VAL A 432 -8.99 -16.36 7.28
N LYS A 433 -10.00 -16.98 7.87
CA LYS A 433 -10.25 -18.42 7.88
C LYS A 433 -11.50 -18.78 7.05
N ASP A 434 -11.53 -18.53 5.76
CA ASP A 434 -12.63 -19.00 4.90
C ASP A 434 -12.18 -20.07 3.89
N GLN A 435 -13.12 -20.65 3.16
CA GLN A 435 -12.78 -21.61 2.10
C GLN A 435 -12.00 -20.98 0.93
N PHE A 436 -12.01 -19.65 0.80
CA PHE A 436 -11.18 -18.89 -0.13
C PHE A 436 -9.83 -18.51 0.47
N SER A 437 -9.66 -18.55 1.79
CA SER A 437 -8.39 -18.34 2.49
C SER A 437 -7.47 -19.56 2.49
N PHE A 438 -7.89 -20.68 1.87
CA PHE A 438 -7.01 -21.85 1.66
C PHE A 438 -5.72 -21.45 0.96
N TRP A 439 -5.83 -20.58 0.00
CA TRP A 439 -4.72 -19.97 -0.70
C TRP A 439 -3.75 -19.23 0.27
N GLU A 440 -4.24 -18.36 1.14
CA GLU A 440 -3.38 -17.65 2.09
C GLU A 440 -2.81 -18.55 3.18
N LYS A 441 -3.57 -19.51 3.68
CA LYS A 441 -3.08 -20.45 4.68
C LYS A 441 -1.98 -21.37 4.17
N GLU A 442 -2.08 -21.85 2.95
CA GLU A 442 -1.05 -22.68 2.35
C GLU A 442 0.19 -21.83 2.05
N ILE A 443 0.04 -20.62 1.55
CA ILE A 443 1.13 -19.69 1.32
C ILE A 443 1.76 -19.20 2.63
N LEU A 444 0.98 -18.89 3.65
CA LEU A 444 1.51 -18.52 4.97
C LEU A 444 2.24 -19.65 5.70
N LYS A 445 1.96 -20.91 5.37
CA LYS A 445 2.60 -22.08 5.99
C LYS A 445 3.84 -22.59 5.25
N THR A 446 4.04 -22.20 4.01
CA THR A 446 5.20 -22.64 3.23
C THR A 446 6.30 -21.58 3.31
N SER A 447 7.52 -21.97 3.65
CA SER A 447 8.69 -21.11 3.78
C SER A 447 9.10 -20.34 2.50
N GLY A 448 8.29 -20.37 1.46
CA GLY A 448 8.61 -19.81 0.15
C GLY A 448 7.58 -18.88 -0.49
N ALA A 449 6.42 -18.65 0.10
CA ALA A 449 5.41 -17.79 -0.51
C ALA A 449 4.42 -17.25 0.53
N HIS A 450 4.79 -16.21 1.28
CA HIS A 450 3.91 -15.58 2.26
C HIS A 450 3.17 -14.41 1.63
N ALA A 451 1.83 -14.53 1.49
CA ALA A 451 0.98 -13.39 1.21
C ALA A 451 0.77 -12.57 2.50
N ILE A 452 1.56 -11.53 2.67
CA ILE A 452 1.54 -10.66 3.86
C ILE A 452 1.54 -9.19 3.43
N ILE A 453 1.05 -8.33 4.31
CA ILE A 453 1.29 -6.89 4.21
C ILE A 453 2.74 -6.65 4.59
N HIS A 454 3.57 -6.29 3.62
CA HIS A 454 4.95 -5.94 3.87
C HIS A 454 5.23 -4.44 3.65
N ASP A 455 4.18 -3.69 3.36
CA ASP A 455 4.21 -2.24 3.35
C ASP A 455 4.59 -1.67 4.72
N LYS A 456 5.18 -0.48 4.70
CA LYS A 456 5.47 0.39 5.82
C LYS A 456 5.00 1.77 5.40
N ILE A 457 3.69 1.96 5.52
CA ILE A 457 3.00 3.14 4.99
C ILE A 457 2.13 3.74 6.09
N VAL A 458 2.27 5.06 6.29
CA VAL A 458 1.30 5.88 7.02
C VAL A 458 0.97 7.09 6.14
N VAL A 459 -0.32 7.27 5.86
CA VAL A 459 -0.84 8.41 5.09
C VAL A 459 -1.73 9.23 6.00
N ILE A 460 -1.37 10.49 6.20
CA ILE A 460 -2.09 11.41 7.09
C ILE A 460 -2.75 12.49 6.23
N ASP A 461 -4.03 12.72 6.45
CA ASP A 461 -4.83 13.76 5.79
C ASP A 461 -4.73 13.76 4.26
N PRO A 462 -4.87 12.60 3.56
CA PRO A 462 -4.54 12.46 2.13
C PRO A 462 -5.35 13.39 1.22
N PHE A 463 -6.50 13.84 1.67
CA PHE A 463 -7.41 14.69 0.90
C PHE A 463 -7.38 16.15 1.36
N GLY A 464 -6.58 16.46 2.37
CA GLY A 464 -6.37 17.80 2.92
C GLY A 464 -5.38 18.66 2.10
N ASP A 465 -5.06 19.84 2.63
CA ASP A 465 -4.15 20.80 1.96
C ASP A 465 -2.66 20.47 2.21
N GLN A 466 -2.34 19.81 3.31
CA GLN A 466 -0.97 19.43 3.70
C GLN A 466 -0.91 17.94 4.02
N PRO A 467 -1.13 17.08 3.02
CA PRO A 467 -1.08 15.64 3.23
C PRO A 467 0.34 15.17 3.55
N VAL A 468 0.44 14.05 4.28
CA VAL A 468 1.72 13.43 4.60
C VAL A 468 1.73 11.97 4.16
N VAL A 469 2.83 11.55 3.56
CA VAL A 469 3.12 10.15 3.27
C VAL A 469 4.41 9.77 3.99
N CYS A 470 4.34 8.79 4.89
CA CYS A 470 5.49 8.13 5.48
C CYS A 470 5.68 6.77 4.82
N THR A 471 6.89 6.47 4.34
CA THR A 471 7.24 5.18 3.73
C THR A 471 8.75 4.94 3.79
N GLY A 472 9.22 3.81 3.28
CA GLY A 472 10.63 3.42 3.26
C GLY A 472 10.83 1.95 3.62
N SER A 473 12.02 1.62 4.11
CA SER A 473 12.31 0.28 4.63
C SER A 473 12.02 0.14 6.12
N HIS A 474 11.86 1.26 6.84
CA HIS A 474 11.68 1.32 8.28
C HIS A 474 10.39 0.62 8.72
N ASN A 475 10.48 -0.33 9.66
CA ASN A 475 9.31 -1.08 10.14
C ASN A 475 8.45 -0.29 11.16
N ASP A 476 8.58 1.03 11.22
CA ASP A 476 7.77 1.97 12.00
C ASP A 476 7.72 1.67 13.50
N GLY A 477 8.83 1.12 14.05
CA GLY A 477 8.97 0.79 15.45
C GLY A 477 10.38 1.03 15.99
N TYR A 478 10.51 1.10 17.30
CA TYR A 478 11.77 1.43 17.98
C TYR A 478 12.94 0.51 17.61
N ARG A 479 12.66 -0.78 17.32
CA ARG A 479 13.71 -1.71 16.93
C ARG A 479 14.43 -1.27 15.66
N ALA A 480 13.71 -0.75 14.68
CA ALA A 480 14.28 -0.27 13.43
C ALA A 480 15.25 0.90 13.71
N SER A 481 14.83 1.89 14.51
CA SER A 481 15.66 3.03 14.90
C SER A 481 16.89 2.65 15.74
N TYR A 482 16.81 1.58 16.55
CA TYR A 482 17.90 1.15 17.43
C TYR A 482 18.90 0.21 16.80
N MET A 483 18.45 -0.69 15.90
CA MET A 483 19.22 -1.86 15.54
C MET A 483 19.49 -2.01 14.04
N ASN A 484 18.62 -1.50 13.18
CA ASN A 484 18.67 -1.82 11.76
C ASN A 484 19.25 -0.68 10.93
N ASP A 485 19.91 -1.02 9.83
CA ASP A 485 20.15 -0.04 8.78
C ASP A 485 18.86 0.11 7.97
N GLU A 486 18.20 1.24 8.10
CA GLU A 486 16.93 1.52 7.45
C GLU A 486 16.85 2.95 6.94
N ASN A 487 15.82 3.23 6.17
CA ASN A 487 15.45 4.59 5.81
C ASN A 487 13.95 4.80 6.03
N LEU A 488 13.60 5.98 6.54
CA LEU A 488 12.24 6.48 6.72
C LEU A 488 12.12 7.78 5.95
N LEU A 489 11.23 7.80 4.98
CA LEU A 489 10.95 8.92 4.11
C LEU A 489 9.60 9.52 4.48
N ILE A 490 9.56 10.84 4.69
CA ILE A 490 8.36 11.61 5.03
C ILE A 490 8.19 12.69 3.96
N ILE A 491 7.12 12.63 3.18
CA ILE A 491 6.80 13.58 2.11
C ILE A 491 5.55 14.35 2.49
N ARG A 492 5.63 15.69 2.49
CA ARG A 492 4.51 16.58 2.84
C ARG A 492 4.13 17.46 1.66
N GLY A 493 2.83 17.67 1.48
CA GLY A 493 2.29 18.62 0.51
C GLY A 493 1.99 18.03 -0.86
N ASN A 494 2.52 16.85 -1.22
CA ASN A 494 2.22 16.22 -2.50
C ASN A 494 0.85 15.52 -2.45
N ARG A 495 -0.18 16.24 -2.89
CA ARG A 495 -1.57 15.76 -2.85
C ARG A 495 -1.81 14.55 -3.75
N GLU A 496 -1.29 14.56 -4.98
CA GLU A 496 -1.49 13.45 -5.92
C GLU A 496 -0.83 12.17 -5.40
N LEU A 497 0.39 12.27 -4.88
CA LEU A 497 1.10 11.16 -4.26
C LEU A 497 0.32 10.60 -3.05
N ALA A 498 -0.14 11.46 -2.15
CA ALA A 498 -0.89 11.05 -0.97
C ALA A 498 -2.21 10.36 -1.34
N GLN A 499 -2.90 10.83 -2.38
CA GLN A 499 -4.10 10.19 -2.92
C GLN A 499 -3.81 8.83 -3.53
N ALA A 500 -2.67 8.66 -4.23
CA ALA A 500 -2.25 7.38 -4.78
C ALA A 500 -1.94 6.37 -3.66
N TYR A 501 -1.24 6.79 -2.61
CA TYR A 501 -0.99 5.97 -1.42
C TYR A 501 -2.29 5.66 -0.66
N ALA A 502 -3.22 6.61 -0.55
CA ALA A 502 -4.53 6.38 0.07
C ALA A 502 -5.36 5.35 -0.72
N ALA A 503 -5.33 5.43 -2.06
CA ALA A 503 -6.00 4.45 -2.91
C ALA A 503 -5.40 3.04 -2.72
N HIS A 504 -4.08 2.92 -2.60
CA HIS A 504 -3.42 1.65 -2.30
C HIS A 504 -3.78 1.12 -0.91
N CYS A 505 -3.66 1.95 0.13
CA CYS A 505 -4.03 1.57 1.50
C CYS A 505 -5.47 1.09 1.58
N TRP A 506 -6.39 1.81 0.93
CA TRP A 506 -7.80 1.44 0.91
C TRP A 506 -8.06 0.15 0.14
N ASP A 507 -7.37 -0.07 -0.99
CA ASP A 507 -7.54 -1.29 -1.77
C ASP A 507 -7.11 -2.53 -0.98
N VAL A 508 -5.97 -2.48 -0.30
CA VAL A 508 -5.46 -3.56 0.56
C VAL A 508 -6.37 -3.75 1.79
N TYR A 509 -6.75 -2.65 2.47
CA TYR A 509 -7.62 -2.68 3.63
C TYR A 509 -9.00 -3.30 3.30
N ASP A 510 -9.68 -2.83 2.25
CA ASP A 510 -11.02 -3.31 1.87
C ASP A 510 -10.99 -4.78 1.43
N HIS A 511 -9.88 -5.24 0.83
CA HIS A 511 -9.66 -6.65 0.51
C HIS A 511 -9.67 -7.52 1.78
N TYR A 512 -8.91 -7.14 2.82
CA TYR A 512 -8.85 -7.88 4.08
C TYR A 512 -10.11 -7.69 4.93
N ARG A 513 -10.71 -6.51 4.95
CA ARG A 513 -12.00 -6.24 5.59
C ARG A 513 -13.07 -7.21 5.09
N TRP A 514 -13.19 -7.37 3.77
CA TRP A 514 -14.14 -8.31 3.19
C TRP A 514 -13.90 -9.75 3.65
N ARG A 515 -12.67 -10.19 3.65
CA ARG A 515 -12.29 -11.53 4.13
C ARG A 515 -12.56 -11.72 5.61
N PHE A 516 -12.30 -10.71 6.42
CA PHE A 516 -12.62 -10.74 7.84
C PHE A 516 -14.13 -10.92 8.05
N VAL A 517 -14.97 -10.17 7.35
CA VAL A 517 -16.43 -10.33 7.37
C VAL A 517 -16.84 -11.76 6.98
N LEU A 518 -16.27 -12.29 5.89
CA LEU A 518 -16.51 -13.68 5.47
C LEU A 518 -16.11 -14.69 6.56
N SER A 519 -15.00 -14.48 7.25
CA SER A 519 -14.53 -15.39 8.30
C SER A 519 -15.47 -15.45 9.52
N LYS A 520 -16.16 -14.35 9.81
CA LYS A 520 -17.10 -14.26 10.94
C LYS A 520 -18.51 -14.71 10.58
N GLN A 521 -18.98 -14.44 9.37
CA GLN A 521 -20.36 -14.66 8.94
C GLN A 521 -20.53 -15.85 7.98
N GLY A 522 -19.42 -16.40 7.45
CA GLY A 522 -19.46 -17.49 6.48
C GLY A 522 -20.24 -17.12 5.22
N GLU A 523 -20.99 -18.08 4.66
CA GLU A 523 -21.80 -17.87 3.44
C GLU A 523 -22.88 -16.79 3.59
N ALA A 524 -23.31 -16.48 4.82
CA ALA A 524 -24.28 -15.41 5.07
C ALA A 524 -23.73 -14.01 4.73
N ALA A 525 -22.40 -13.85 4.65
CA ALA A 525 -21.77 -12.61 4.19
C ALA A 525 -21.96 -12.34 2.68
N PHE A 526 -22.23 -13.38 1.90
CA PHE A 526 -22.59 -13.25 0.47
C PHE A 526 -24.07 -12.84 0.34
N SER A 527 -24.39 -11.64 0.79
CA SER A 527 -25.71 -11.09 0.55
C SER A 527 -25.84 -10.69 -0.93
N ALA A 528 -26.92 -11.14 -1.57
CA ALA A 528 -27.36 -10.56 -2.82
C ALA A 528 -27.71 -9.08 -2.64
N LEU A 529 -27.88 -8.35 -3.74
CA LEU A 529 -28.37 -6.98 -3.69
C LEU A 529 -29.78 -6.94 -3.04
N ASP A 530 -29.99 -5.98 -2.18
CA ASP A 530 -31.30 -5.70 -1.57
C ASP A 530 -32.29 -5.27 -2.67
N THR A 531 -33.51 -5.74 -2.56
CA THR A 531 -34.58 -5.46 -3.53
C THR A 531 -35.37 -4.18 -3.22
N THR A 532 -35.01 -3.49 -2.15
CA THR A 532 -35.62 -2.23 -1.70
C THR A 532 -34.59 -1.14 -1.52
N ASP A 533 -35.04 0.10 -1.39
CA ASP A 533 -34.15 1.24 -1.16
C ASP A 533 -33.63 1.34 0.30
N SER A 534 -34.02 0.41 1.17
CA SER A 534 -33.57 0.33 2.56
C SER A 534 -32.08 0.01 2.72
N TRP A 535 -31.42 -0.52 1.67
CA TRP A 535 -29.97 -0.70 1.66
C TRP A 535 -29.20 0.60 1.96
N GLN A 536 -29.84 1.76 1.68
CA GLN A 536 -29.24 3.07 1.92
C GLN A 536 -29.28 3.48 3.40
N ASP A 537 -30.19 2.91 4.21
CA ASP A 537 -30.50 3.41 5.56
C ASP A 537 -29.25 3.51 6.46
N LYS A 538 -28.38 2.50 6.41
CA LYS A 538 -27.11 2.50 7.15
C LYS A 538 -26.17 3.66 6.77
N TYR A 539 -26.19 4.08 5.51
CA TYR A 539 -25.34 5.17 5.02
C TYR A 539 -25.80 6.56 5.48
N PHE A 540 -27.06 6.67 5.91
CA PHE A 540 -27.64 7.92 6.40
C PHE A 540 -27.92 7.92 7.91
N SER A 541 -27.81 6.79 8.59
CA SER A 541 -28.07 6.67 10.04
C SER A 541 -26.80 6.38 10.85
N ASP A 542 -25.84 5.63 10.29
CA ASP A 542 -24.63 5.21 10.98
C ASP A 542 -23.54 6.30 10.90
N PRO A 543 -23.06 6.83 12.04
CA PRO A 543 -22.03 7.88 12.05
C PRO A 543 -20.70 7.44 11.43
N GLU A 544 -20.29 6.18 11.61
CA GLU A 544 -19.02 5.67 11.05
C GLU A 544 -19.06 5.58 9.53
N ILE A 545 -20.15 5.04 8.99
CA ILE A 545 -20.32 4.92 7.54
C ILE A 545 -20.44 6.32 6.91
N LYS A 546 -21.12 7.24 7.58
CA LYS A 546 -21.12 8.66 7.17
C LYS A 546 -19.73 9.27 7.19
N GLY A 547 -18.95 8.98 8.23
CA GLY A 547 -17.57 9.43 8.35
C GLY A 547 -16.69 8.90 7.21
N GLU A 548 -16.83 7.63 6.83
CA GLU A 548 -16.13 7.03 5.69
C GLU A 548 -16.48 7.75 4.37
N ILE A 549 -17.77 7.96 4.09
CA ILE A 549 -18.19 8.69 2.89
C ILE A 549 -17.66 10.13 2.90
N ALA A 550 -17.78 10.83 4.03
CA ALA A 550 -17.31 12.19 4.18
C ALA A 550 -15.80 12.29 3.97
N PHE A 551 -15.03 11.36 4.52
CA PHE A 551 -13.58 11.30 4.36
C PHE A 551 -13.18 11.17 2.88
N PHE A 552 -13.74 10.19 2.17
CA PHE A 552 -13.40 9.97 0.76
C PHE A 552 -13.98 11.03 -0.19
N THR A 553 -15.02 11.74 0.19
CA THR A 553 -15.60 12.82 -0.65
C THR A 553 -15.12 14.23 -0.27
N ALA A 554 -14.25 14.36 0.74
CA ALA A 554 -13.75 15.65 1.22
C ALA A 554 -13.04 16.50 0.13
N GLY A 555 -12.35 15.83 -0.81
CA GLY A 555 -11.66 16.48 -1.92
C GLY A 555 -12.56 16.80 -3.13
N ALA A 556 -13.86 16.48 -3.08
CA ALA A 556 -14.75 16.68 -4.23
C ALA A 556 -14.98 18.18 -4.50
N PRO A 557 -15.08 18.60 -5.78
CA PRO A 557 -15.42 19.97 -6.12
C PRO A 557 -16.79 20.35 -5.51
N GLY A 558 -16.80 21.34 -4.61
CA GLY A 558 -18.00 21.79 -3.92
C GLY A 558 -18.30 21.12 -2.57
N ALA A 559 -17.47 20.20 -2.10
CA ALA A 559 -17.53 19.72 -0.73
C ALA A 559 -17.28 20.92 0.22
N LYS A 560 -18.23 21.20 1.13
CA LYS A 560 -17.95 22.10 2.25
C LYS A 560 -17.09 21.33 3.24
N VAL A 561 -15.91 21.85 3.55
CA VAL A 561 -15.15 21.39 4.73
C VAL A 561 -16.06 21.65 5.93
N ALA A 562 -16.44 20.59 6.64
CA ALA A 562 -17.17 20.75 7.88
C ALA A 562 -16.24 21.50 8.85
N GLU A 563 -16.61 22.74 9.19
CA GLU A 563 -15.94 23.42 10.30
C GLU A 563 -16.19 22.58 11.56
N PRO A 564 -15.17 22.31 12.39
CA PRO A 564 -15.37 21.60 13.64
C PRO A 564 -16.35 22.42 14.49
N GLU A 565 -17.40 21.77 14.99
CA GLU A 565 -18.31 22.42 15.93
C GLU A 565 -17.50 22.92 17.13
N PRO A 566 -17.69 24.18 17.57
CA PRO A 566 -16.99 24.69 18.72
C PRO A 566 -17.38 23.85 19.94
N VAL A 567 -16.37 23.30 20.62
CA VAL A 567 -16.56 22.59 21.90
C VAL A 567 -17.26 23.55 22.85
N PRO A 568 -18.40 23.18 23.47
CA PRO A 568 -19.03 24.03 24.48
C PRO A 568 -18.06 24.23 25.64
N VAL A 569 -17.78 25.48 26.01
CA VAL A 569 -16.95 25.89 27.13
C VAL A 569 -17.60 25.51 28.45
#